data_f5d3ad5fc0eb6d7ab2ef60656125480e
#
_entry.id   f5d3ad5fc0eb6d7ab2ef60656125480e
#
_cell.length_a   1.000
_cell.length_b   1.000
_cell.length_c   1.000
_cell.angle_alpha   90.00
_cell.angle_beta   90.00
_cell.angle_gamma   90.00
#
_symmetry.space_group_name_H-M   'P 1'
#
loop_
_entity.id
_entity.type
_entity.pdbx_description
1 polymer ?
#
loop_
_entity_poly.entity_id
_entity_poly.type
_entity_poly.pdbx_seq_one_letter_code
_entity_poly.pdbx_strand_id
1 'polypeptide(L)'
;MKLQQFVKSLPKHLVYAPIYRKEVEIRSKEGKVIKATGKNPYGEAYERNFSPDDVVYVLDKYPDRFGAVGLFTGSKGNGICILDVDRNLAAHKKKWGSTLDGAPCITSTKCNAAKFVFKVPEELWGSVKGRFLSQETSTCYE
;
A
#
# COMPACT_ATOMS: atom_id res chain seq x y z
N MET A 1 -19.04 -1.42 -6.78
CA MET A 1 -18.90 -1.61 -5.30
C MET A 1 -18.50 -0.29 -4.67
N LYS A 2 -19.16 0.12 -3.59
CA LYS A 2 -18.75 1.32 -2.84
C LYS A 2 -17.45 1.05 -2.08
N LEU A 3 -16.60 2.08 -1.91
CA LEU A 3 -15.31 1.94 -1.24
C LEU A 3 -15.44 1.31 0.16
N GLN A 4 -16.45 1.70 0.94
CA GLN A 4 -16.70 1.14 2.27
C GLN A 4 -16.98 -0.36 2.24
N GLN A 5 -17.72 -0.85 1.25
CA GLN A 5 -18.01 -2.28 1.09
C GLN A 5 -16.73 -3.06 0.76
N PHE A 6 -15.89 -2.50 -0.12
CA PHE A 6 -14.58 -3.06 -0.42
C PHE A 6 -13.71 -3.12 0.84
N VAL A 7 -13.63 -2.03 1.59
CA VAL A 7 -12.81 -1.97 2.82
C VAL A 7 -13.27 -3.00 3.86
N LYS A 8 -14.57 -3.20 4.04
CA LYS A 8 -15.10 -4.22 4.96
C LYS A 8 -14.70 -5.65 4.59
N SER A 9 -14.39 -5.91 3.34
CA SER A 9 -13.93 -7.23 2.87
C SER A 9 -12.43 -7.47 3.06
N LEU A 10 -11.66 -6.46 3.47
CA LEU A 10 -10.22 -6.56 3.64
C LEU A 10 -9.84 -7.39 4.88
N PRO A 11 -8.67 -8.05 4.87
CA PRO A 11 -8.16 -8.82 6.02
C PRO A 11 -8.03 -7.96 7.28
N LYS A 12 -8.66 -8.37 8.37
CA LYS A 12 -8.71 -7.58 9.62
C LYS A 12 -7.38 -7.50 10.38
N HIS A 13 -6.45 -8.41 10.11
CA HIS A 13 -5.14 -8.46 10.76
C HIS A 13 -4.09 -7.56 10.12
N LEU A 14 -4.41 -6.88 9.04
CA LEU A 14 -3.53 -5.92 8.36
C LEU A 14 -3.86 -4.48 8.75
N VAL A 15 -2.92 -3.58 8.53
CA VAL A 15 -3.02 -2.17 8.91
C VAL A 15 -3.20 -1.30 7.68
N TYR A 16 -4.18 -0.43 7.72
CA TYR A 16 -4.61 0.36 6.58
C TYR A 16 -4.57 1.86 6.85
N ALA A 17 -4.74 2.64 5.80
CA ALA A 17 -4.97 4.08 5.89
C ALA A 17 -5.99 4.54 4.83
N PRO A 18 -6.95 5.41 5.20
CA PRO A 18 -7.71 6.17 4.21
C PRO A 18 -6.76 7.06 3.41
N ILE A 19 -6.92 7.09 2.09
CA ILE A 19 -6.12 7.93 1.19
C ILE A 19 -6.98 9.08 0.67
N TYR A 20 -6.49 10.30 0.84
CA TYR A 20 -7.19 11.50 0.37
C TYR A 20 -7.40 11.47 -1.14
N ARG A 21 -8.54 11.95 -1.58
CA ARG A 21 -8.78 12.24 -2.99
C ARG A 21 -7.80 13.32 -3.47
N LYS A 22 -7.46 13.26 -4.74
CA LYS A 22 -6.69 14.30 -5.40
C LYS A 22 -7.40 15.66 -5.25
N GLU A 23 -6.61 16.74 -5.12
CA GLU A 23 -7.05 18.13 -4.97
C GLU A 23 -7.77 18.49 -3.65
N VAL A 24 -8.00 17.55 -2.75
CA VAL A 24 -8.50 17.87 -1.40
C VAL A 24 -7.44 18.65 -0.62
N GLU A 25 -7.83 19.73 0.03
CA GLU A 25 -6.93 20.50 0.90
C GLU A 25 -6.63 19.72 2.19
N ILE A 26 -5.34 19.56 2.48
CA ILE A 26 -4.82 18.89 3.65
C ILE A 26 -3.69 19.72 4.29
N ARG A 27 -3.40 19.46 5.56
CA ARG A 27 -2.22 20.04 6.21
C ARG A 27 -1.03 19.11 6.05
N SER A 28 0.09 19.67 5.59
CA SER A 28 1.38 18.96 5.56
C SER A 28 1.91 18.76 6.99
N LYS A 29 2.97 17.94 7.14
CA LYS A 29 3.68 17.79 8.42
C LYS A 29 4.24 19.11 8.97
N GLU A 30 4.50 20.07 8.10
CA GLU A 30 4.98 21.41 8.42
C GLU A 30 3.86 22.42 8.71
N GLY A 31 2.61 21.95 8.76
CA GLY A 31 1.43 22.78 9.03
C GLY A 31 0.91 23.58 7.86
N LYS A 32 1.55 23.53 6.69
CA LYS A 32 1.11 24.25 5.48
C LYS A 32 -0.12 23.57 4.86
N VAL A 33 -1.03 24.36 4.33
CA VAL A 33 -2.16 23.86 3.53
C VAL A 33 -1.64 23.50 2.14
N ILE A 34 -1.84 22.27 1.72
CA ILE A 34 -1.46 21.76 0.41
C ILE A 34 -2.62 20.98 -0.21
N LYS A 35 -2.61 20.81 -1.52
CA LYS A 35 -3.55 19.93 -2.21
C LYS A 35 -3.04 18.49 -2.22
N ALA A 36 -3.89 17.56 -1.83
CA ALA A 36 -3.57 16.14 -1.87
C ALA A 36 -3.32 15.66 -3.30
N THR A 37 -2.38 14.74 -3.45
CA THR A 37 -2.00 14.16 -4.74
C THR A 37 -2.81 12.90 -5.10
N GLY A 38 -3.67 12.43 -4.20
CA GLY A 38 -4.35 11.13 -4.30
C GLY A 38 -3.51 9.96 -3.76
N LYS A 39 -2.33 10.26 -3.19
CA LYS A 39 -1.43 9.28 -2.56
C LYS A 39 -1.15 9.61 -1.08
N ASN A 40 -1.74 10.68 -0.57
CA ASN A 40 -1.52 11.12 0.80
C ASN A 40 -2.44 10.37 1.77
N PRO A 41 -1.89 9.62 2.74
CA PRO A 41 -2.68 8.95 3.75
C PRO A 41 -3.25 9.94 4.77
N TYR A 42 -4.32 9.52 5.44
CA TYR A 42 -4.86 10.22 6.60
C TYR A 42 -3.83 10.26 7.74
N GLY A 43 -3.57 11.45 8.30
CA GLY A 43 -2.49 11.68 9.26
C GLY A 43 -2.56 10.78 10.50
N GLU A 44 -3.75 10.61 11.10
CA GLU A 44 -3.94 9.76 12.28
C GLU A 44 -3.56 8.28 12.04
N ALA A 45 -3.59 7.81 10.79
CA ALA A 45 -3.18 6.45 10.47
C ALA A 45 -1.67 6.20 10.66
N TYR A 46 -0.86 7.27 10.78
CA TYR A 46 0.55 7.13 11.17
C TYR A 46 0.72 6.99 12.68
N GLU A 47 -0.19 7.54 13.48
CA GLU A 47 -0.11 7.57 14.94
C GLU A 47 -0.66 6.29 15.57
N ARG A 48 -1.70 5.71 14.97
CA ARG A 48 -2.30 4.45 15.43
C ARG A 48 -2.58 3.49 14.26
N ASN A 49 -2.70 2.21 14.58
CA ASN A 49 -3.03 1.18 13.58
C ASN A 49 -4.54 1.19 13.30
N PHE A 50 -4.89 1.39 12.05
CA PHE A 50 -6.27 1.35 11.58
C PHE A 50 -6.61 -0.05 11.06
N SER A 51 -7.64 -0.64 11.65
CA SER A 51 -8.36 -1.80 11.09
C SER A 51 -9.24 -1.38 9.91
N PRO A 52 -9.80 -2.32 9.14
CA PRO A 52 -10.83 -1.99 8.15
C PRO A 52 -12.02 -1.23 8.74
N ASP A 53 -12.45 -1.56 9.95
CA ASP A 53 -13.59 -0.89 10.61
C ASP A 53 -13.26 0.57 10.97
N ASP A 54 -12.03 0.87 11.41
CA ASP A 54 -11.55 2.24 11.63
C ASP A 54 -11.54 3.04 10.33
N VAL A 55 -11.08 2.43 9.23
CA VAL A 55 -11.09 3.07 7.91
C VAL A 55 -12.52 3.40 7.48
N VAL A 56 -13.46 2.45 7.61
CA VAL A 56 -14.87 2.67 7.29
C VAL A 56 -15.44 3.82 8.10
N TYR A 57 -15.16 3.86 9.40
CA TYR A 57 -15.59 4.96 10.26
C TYR A 57 -15.12 6.34 9.73
N VAL A 58 -13.86 6.44 9.32
CA VAL A 58 -13.31 7.69 8.76
C VAL A 58 -13.95 8.04 7.41
N LEU A 59 -14.17 7.05 6.54
CA LEU A 59 -14.84 7.25 5.26
C LEU A 59 -16.29 7.74 5.42
N ASP A 60 -17.01 7.23 6.41
CA ASP A 60 -18.38 7.65 6.70
C ASP A 60 -18.44 9.05 7.33
N LYS A 61 -17.46 9.36 8.20
CA LYS A 61 -17.33 10.68 8.83
C LYS A 61 -16.97 11.79 7.84
N TYR A 62 -16.20 11.47 6.79
CA TYR A 62 -15.71 12.43 5.81
C TYR A 62 -15.91 11.90 4.36
N PRO A 63 -17.15 11.76 3.89
CA PRO A 63 -17.48 11.00 2.67
C PRO A 63 -16.82 11.52 1.39
N ASP A 64 -16.52 12.82 1.33
CA ASP A 64 -15.98 13.45 0.12
C ASP A 64 -14.45 13.63 0.15
N ARG A 65 -13.81 13.32 1.26
CA ARG A 65 -12.37 13.58 1.42
C ARG A 65 -11.48 12.43 0.97
N PHE A 66 -11.97 11.20 1.00
CA PHE A 66 -11.17 10.00 0.72
C PHE A 66 -11.69 9.27 -0.51
N GLY A 67 -10.77 8.69 -1.29
CA GLY A 67 -11.11 8.00 -2.54
C GLY A 67 -10.45 6.63 -2.69
N ALA A 68 -9.56 6.27 -1.78
CA ALA A 68 -8.86 5.00 -1.80
C ALA A 68 -8.48 4.54 -0.39
N VAL A 69 -7.98 3.32 -0.29
CA VAL A 69 -7.38 2.76 0.93
C VAL A 69 -5.95 2.31 0.60
N GLY A 70 -5.02 2.61 1.48
CA GLY A 70 -3.64 2.15 1.44
C GLY A 70 -3.39 1.04 2.45
N LEU A 71 -2.45 0.17 2.14
CA LEU A 71 -1.92 -0.86 3.04
C LEU A 71 -0.57 -0.40 3.58
N PHE A 72 -0.39 -0.43 4.90
CA PHE A 72 0.93 -0.21 5.49
C PHE A 72 1.84 -1.42 5.27
N THR A 73 3.10 -1.13 5.03
CA THR A 73 4.17 -2.12 4.87
C THR A 73 5.20 -2.01 6.01
N GLY A 74 6.16 -2.91 6.04
CA GLY A 74 7.19 -2.95 7.07
C GLY A 74 6.65 -3.37 8.44
N SER A 75 7.32 -2.96 9.51
CA SER A 75 6.94 -3.28 10.88
C SER A 75 5.55 -2.76 11.24
N LYS A 76 5.19 -1.56 10.82
CA LYS A 76 3.84 -1.00 11.02
C LYS A 76 2.75 -1.83 10.33
N GLY A 77 3.05 -2.42 9.19
CA GLY A 77 2.15 -3.30 8.43
C GLY A 77 2.27 -4.78 8.83
N ASN A 78 2.75 -5.08 10.04
CA ASN A 78 2.93 -6.45 10.54
C ASN A 78 3.81 -7.32 9.63
N GLY A 79 4.88 -6.74 9.08
CA GLY A 79 5.84 -7.42 8.23
C GLY A 79 5.41 -7.59 6.78
N ILE A 80 4.38 -6.90 6.34
CA ILE A 80 4.01 -6.89 4.91
C ILE A 80 5.12 -6.23 4.10
N CYS A 81 5.54 -6.93 3.05
CA CYS A 81 6.49 -6.45 2.06
C CYS A 81 5.84 -6.53 0.67
N ILE A 82 6.08 -5.54 -0.16
CA ILE A 82 5.55 -5.49 -1.53
C ILE A 82 6.71 -5.47 -2.52
N LEU A 83 6.70 -6.45 -3.42
CA LEU A 83 7.51 -6.40 -4.63
C LEU A 83 6.73 -5.62 -5.68
N ASP A 84 7.15 -4.40 -5.94
CA ASP A 84 6.52 -3.52 -6.94
C ASP A 84 7.24 -3.65 -8.29
N VAL A 85 6.58 -4.31 -9.23
CA VAL A 85 7.09 -4.50 -10.59
C VAL A 85 6.44 -3.46 -11.48
N ASP A 86 7.15 -2.40 -11.80
CA ASP A 86 6.67 -1.28 -12.61
C ASP A 86 6.75 -1.56 -14.13
N ARG A 87 7.58 -2.52 -14.54
CA ARG A 87 7.80 -2.93 -15.94
C ARG A 87 8.51 -4.30 -16.00
N ASN A 88 8.53 -4.90 -17.17
CA ASN A 88 9.21 -6.18 -17.42
C ASN A 88 8.68 -7.35 -16.54
N LEU A 89 7.38 -7.38 -16.30
CA LEU A 89 6.75 -8.41 -15.46
C LEU A 89 7.12 -9.84 -15.93
N ALA A 90 7.18 -10.08 -17.24
CA ALA A 90 7.56 -11.38 -17.78
C ALA A 90 8.98 -11.80 -17.39
N ALA A 91 9.95 -10.87 -17.39
CA ALA A 91 11.32 -11.13 -16.96
C ALA A 91 11.39 -11.45 -15.46
N HIS A 92 10.61 -10.74 -14.64
CA HIS A 92 10.51 -11.03 -13.20
C HIS A 92 9.88 -12.40 -12.92
N LYS A 93 8.79 -12.73 -13.61
CA LYS A 93 8.16 -14.04 -13.52
C LYS A 93 9.12 -15.17 -13.93
N LYS A 94 9.94 -14.95 -14.95
CA LYS A 94 10.97 -15.90 -15.36
C LYS A 94 12.06 -16.09 -14.29
N LYS A 95 12.50 -14.98 -13.66
CA LYS A 95 13.55 -15.02 -12.62
C LYS A 95 13.06 -15.62 -11.30
N TRP A 96 11.85 -15.24 -10.87
CA TRP A 96 11.32 -15.54 -9.54
C TRP A 96 10.21 -16.59 -9.53
N GLY A 97 9.81 -17.06 -10.71
CA GLY A 97 8.86 -18.11 -11.05
C GLY A 97 7.96 -18.60 -9.92
N SER A 98 8.31 -19.72 -9.32
CA SER A 98 7.52 -20.36 -8.28
C SER A 98 7.27 -19.49 -7.04
N THR A 99 8.13 -18.54 -6.73
CA THR A 99 7.95 -17.60 -5.61
C THR A 99 6.82 -16.62 -5.89
N LEU A 100 6.68 -16.12 -7.12
CA LEU A 100 5.66 -15.17 -7.50
C LEU A 100 4.30 -15.82 -7.77
N ASP A 101 4.29 -17.04 -8.29
CA ASP A 101 3.06 -17.74 -8.68
C ASP A 101 2.14 -18.04 -7.48
N GLY A 102 2.71 -18.20 -6.30
CA GLY A 102 1.96 -18.43 -5.05
C GLY A 102 1.63 -17.17 -4.26
N ALA A 103 2.17 -16.01 -4.64
CA ALA A 103 1.98 -14.76 -3.90
C ALA A 103 0.68 -14.04 -4.30
N PRO A 104 -0.07 -13.46 -3.34
CA PRO A 104 -1.16 -12.55 -3.66
C PRO A 104 -0.68 -11.43 -4.57
N CYS A 105 -1.42 -11.16 -5.64
CA CYS A 105 -1.05 -10.21 -6.67
C CYS A 105 -2.08 -9.09 -6.77
N ILE A 106 -1.60 -7.85 -6.73
CA ILE A 106 -2.38 -6.65 -7.03
C ILE A 106 -2.09 -6.27 -8.47
N THR A 107 -3.09 -6.34 -9.32
CA THR A 107 -2.96 -5.96 -10.73
C THR A 107 -2.84 -4.45 -10.90
N SER A 108 -2.07 -4.04 -11.89
CA SER A 108 -1.92 -2.64 -12.27
C SER A 108 -2.69 -2.36 -13.57
N THR A 109 -3.15 -1.13 -13.73
CA THR A 109 -3.66 -0.65 -15.02
C THR A 109 -2.55 -0.42 -16.05
N LYS A 110 -1.28 -0.36 -15.59
CA LYS A 110 -0.12 -0.33 -16.48
C LYS A 110 0.12 -1.70 -17.08
N CYS A 111 0.43 -1.74 -18.36
CA CYS A 111 0.88 -2.95 -19.03
C CYS A 111 2.21 -3.43 -18.44
N ASN A 112 2.38 -4.74 -18.27
CA ASN A 112 3.59 -5.37 -17.75
C ASN A 112 4.02 -4.93 -16.33
N ALA A 113 3.06 -4.57 -15.50
CA ALA A 113 3.27 -4.16 -14.11
C ALA A 113 2.36 -4.94 -13.16
N ALA A 114 2.86 -5.23 -11.96
CA ALA A 114 2.10 -5.88 -10.90
C ALA A 114 2.79 -5.66 -9.54
N LYS A 115 2.03 -5.82 -8.46
CA LYS A 115 2.56 -5.81 -7.10
C LYS A 115 2.29 -7.17 -6.46
N PHE A 116 3.33 -7.78 -5.92
CA PHE A 116 3.23 -9.04 -5.20
C PHE A 116 3.40 -8.79 -3.70
N VAL A 117 2.52 -9.38 -2.90
CA VAL A 117 2.47 -9.16 -1.46
C VAL A 117 3.08 -10.36 -0.74
N PHE A 118 4.02 -10.10 0.16
CA PHE A 118 4.67 -11.10 0.99
C PHE A 118 4.57 -10.72 2.45
N LYS A 119 4.69 -11.71 3.32
CA LYS A 119 4.86 -11.50 4.75
C LYS A 119 6.29 -11.90 5.15
N VAL A 120 7.00 -10.98 5.79
CA VAL A 120 8.33 -11.23 6.34
C VAL A 120 8.18 -11.66 7.79
N PRO A 121 8.82 -12.79 8.23
CA PRO A 121 8.86 -13.17 9.61
C PRO A 121 9.45 -12.08 10.51
N GLU A 122 8.95 -11.95 11.74
CA GLU A 122 9.29 -10.84 12.63
C GLU A 122 10.80 -10.78 12.95
N GLU A 123 11.44 -11.92 13.09
CA GLU A 123 12.88 -12.06 13.34
C GLU A 123 13.75 -11.49 12.20
N LEU A 124 13.19 -11.29 11.00
CA LEU A 124 13.91 -10.76 9.85
C LEU A 124 13.62 -9.27 9.59
N TRP A 125 12.72 -8.62 10.32
CA TRP A 125 12.33 -7.23 10.05
C TRP A 125 13.51 -6.27 10.12
N GLY A 126 14.45 -6.46 11.04
CA GLY A 126 15.66 -5.64 11.16
C GLY A 126 16.64 -5.79 10.00
N SER A 127 16.53 -6.88 9.23
CA SER A 127 17.40 -7.17 8.08
C SER A 127 16.83 -6.68 6.75
N VAL A 128 15.54 -6.33 6.69
CA VAL A 128 14.87 -5.89 5.47
C VAL A 128 14.97 -4.38 5.33
N LYS A 129 15.58 -3.93 4.24
CA LYS A 129 15.63 -2.51 3.91
C LYS A 129 14.25 -2.01 3.47
N GLY A 130 13.92 -0.76 3.78
CA GLY A 130 12.65 -0.16 3.40
C GLY A 130 12.43 -0.06 1.89
N ARG A 131 13.52 0.04 1.12
CA ARG A 131 13.47 0.08 -0.34
C ARG A 131 14.79 -0.35 -0.95
N PHE A 132 14.75 -1.08 -2.06
CA PHE A 132 15.92 -1.31 -2.91
C PHE A 132 15.52 -1.40 -4.39
N LEU A 133 16.49 -1.13 -5.25
CA LEU A 133 16.35 -1.18 -6.71
C LEU A 133 17.15 -2.34 -7.26
N SER A 134 16.58 -3.09 -8.21
CA SER A 134 17.32 -4.05 -8.99
C SER A 134 17.91 -3.38 -10.23
N GLN A 135 19.22 -3.36 -10.31
CA GLN A 135 19.92 -2.83 -11.50
C GLN A 135 19.87 -3.80 -12.69
N GLU A 136 19.86 -5.09 -12.43
CA GLU A 136 19.83 -6.12 -13.48
C GLU A 136 18.58 -6.08 -14.36
N THR A 137 17.45 -5.72 -13.78
CA THR A 137 16.17 -5.67 -14.48
C THR A 137 15.64 -4.25 -14.69
N SER A 138 16.41 -3.24 -14.28
CA SER A 138 15.99 -1.83 -14.23
C SER A 138 14.67 -1.62 -13.52
N THR A 139 14.43 -2.35 -12.44
CA THR A 139 13.16 -2.40 -11.72
C THR A 139 13.36 -2.04 -10.26
N CYS A 140 12.37 -1.33 -9.72
CA CYS A 140 12.30 -0.95 -8.32
C CYS A 140 11.58 -2.03 -7.52
N TYR A 141 12.15 -2.43 -6.41
CA TYR A 141 11.51 -3.28 -5.40
C TYR A 141 11.22 -2.42 -4.16
N GLU A 142 9.99 -2.42 -3.70
CA GLU A 142 9.53 -1.67 -2.52
C GLU A 142 8.90 -2.60 -1.48
#